data_f6007ba330c662d8f806a42c8e6ec039
#
_entry.id   f6007ba330c662d8f806a42c8e6ec039
#
_cell.length_a   1.000
_cell.length_b   1.000
_cell.length_c   1.000
_cell.angle_alpha   90.00
_cell.angle_beta   90.00
_cell.angle_gamma   90.00
#
_symmetry.space_group_name_H-M   'P 1'
#
loop_
_entity.id
_entity.type
_entity.pdbx_description
1 polymer ?
#
loop_
_entity_poly.entity_id
_entity_poly.type
_entity_poly.pdbx_seq_one_letter_code
_entity_poly.pdbx_strand_id
1 'polypeptide(L)'
;MWNVEEKNKKGATVYRFYEKYKDPYSDKWKRVSVTMHRNGKQSQKEAQKRLNKKIKAKIEDKTPNTLKSLTFHTACDDWLERYKQVSGSKQSTIKTKEYKIQHIKRNIDSDILVKNMNTDIVQTLVDNALNDNLSQKVVKDAISIIRNIMKYVQQYYNLSDISYLDNVVIPKKAVSREEVKAKRENYLEMNEINAIAHDLNHTATTKRASYMKRSYLMTAYIMEFQANNGMRIGELLAIQPDNIDFDNKTLTIDGTI
;
A
#
# COMPACT_ATOMS: atom_id res chain seq x y z
N MET A 1 17.99 21.56 36.16
CA MET A 1 17.16 22.78 36.36
C MET A 1 17.97 23.79 37.20
N TRP A 2 17.94 25.08 36.88
CA TRP A 2 18.45 26.20 37.69
C TRP A 2 17.46 27.36 37.59
N ASN A 3 17.55 28.33 38.50
CA ASN A 3 16.68 29.50 38.49
C ASN A 3 17.49 30.80 38.52
N VAL A 4 16.87 31.88 38.06
CA VAL A 4 17.38 33.25 38.14
C VAL A 4 16.25 34.12 38.70
N GLU A 5 16.58 35.00 39.61
CA GLU A 5 15.64 35.99 40.14
C GLU A 5 15.60 37.19 39.21
N GLU A 6 14.42 37.60 38.77
CA GLU A 6 14.19 38.71 37.85
C GLU A 6 13.05 39.60 38.40
N LYS A 7 13.08 40.88 38.05
CA LYS A 7 11.90 41.77 38.32
C LYS A 7 11.00 41.79 37.07
N ASN A 8 9.74 41.61 37.24
CA ASN A 8 8.77 41.71 36.17
C ASN A 8 8.52 43.18 35.78
N LYS A 9 7.75 43.42 34.70
CA LYS A 9 7.41 44.77 34.22
C LYS A 9 6.71 45.67 35.26
N LYS A 10 6.15 45.06 36.33
CA LYS A 10 5.46 45.73 37.45
C LYS A 10 6.34 45.85 38.70
N GLY A 11 7.66 45.58 38.60
CA GLY A 11 8.63 45.69 39.69
C GLY A 11 8.59 44.52 40.72
N ALA A 12 7.70 43.55 40.59
CA ALA A 12 7.60 42.41 41.50
C ALA A 12 8.67 41.36 41.18
N THR A 13 9.26 40.76 42.23
CA THR A 13 10.23 39.68 42.13
C THR A 13 9.59 38.42 41.60
N VAL A 14 10.18 37.83 40.55
CA VAL A 14 9.77 36.56 39.96
C VAL A 14 10.97 35.64 39.77
N TYR A 15 10.77 34.36 39.82
CA TYR A 15 11.82 33.36 39.69
C TYR A 15 11.65 32.65 38.34
N ARG A 16 12.66 32.76 37.48
CA ARG A 16 12.64 32.11 36.17
C ARG A 16 13.47 30.84 36.23
N PHE A 17 12.81 29.70 36.11
CA PHE A 17 13.40 28.37 36.10
C PHE A 17 13.75 27.96 34.69
N TYR A 18 14.93 27.42 34.47
CA TYR A 18 15.48 26.97 33.20
C TYR A 18 15.83 25.50 33.26
N GLU A 19 15.62 24.82 32.12
CA GLU A 19 16.10 23.46 31.87
C GLU A 19 16.76 23.37 30.50
N LYS A 20 17.88 22.65 30.40
CA LYS A 20 18.53 22.34 29.12
C LYS A 20 18.05 20.96 28.67
N TYR A 21 17.81 20.79 27.39
CA TYR A 21 17.53 19.50 26.78
C TYR A 21 18.29 19.42 25.45
N LYS A 22 18.68 18.19 25.08
CA LYS A 22 19.28 17.89 23.78
C LYS A 22 18.14 17.69 22.80
N ASP A 23 18.11 18.50 21.76
CA ASP A 23 17.07 18.40 20.70
C ASP A 23 17.38 17.16 19.85
N PRO A 24 16.50 16.13 19.79
CA PRO A 24 16.77 14.88 19.08
C PRO A 24 16.90 15.04 17.57
N TYR A 25 16.40 16.14 17.00
CA TYR A 25 16.44 16.39 15.56
C TYR A 25 17.66 17.18 15.07
N SER A 26 18.22 18.03 15.94
CA SER A 26 19.37 18.89 15.57
C SER A 26 20.63 18.55 16.34
N ASP A 27 20.55 17.61 17.29
CA ASP A 27 21.60 17.21 18.22
C ASP A 27 22.19 18.36 19.05
N LYS A 28 21.54 19.54 18.98
CA LYS A 28 21.99 20.79 19.67
C LYS A 28 21.30 20.93 21.03
N TRP A 29 22.04 21.47 21.98
CA TRP A 29 21.48 21.83 23.28
C TRP A 29 20.59 23.05 23.16
N LYS A 30 19.34 22.93 23.66
CA LYS A 30 18.36 24.01 23.75
C LYS A 30 17.90 24.18 25.17
N ARG A 31 17.33 25.36 25.48
CA ARG A 31 16.78 25.65 26.79
C ARG A 31 15.28 26.02 26.72
N VAL A 32 14.58 25.67 27.77
CA VAL A 32 13.23 26.14 28.05
C VAL A 32 13.19 26.86 29.39
N SER A 33 12.22 27.72 29.57
CA SER A 33 12.05 28.43 30.84
C SER A 33 10.56 28.50 31.26
N VAL A 34 10.36 28.61 32.57
CA VAL A 34 9.04 28.83 33.20
C VAL A 34 9.24 29.86 34.31
N THR A 35 8.33 30.83 34.41
CA THR A 35 8.36 31.85 35.46
C THR A 35 7.39 31.48 36.58
N MET A 36 7.84 31.58 37.82
CA MET A 36 7.06 31.34 39.02
C MET A 36 7.18 32.56 39.96
N HIS A 37 6.19 32.78 40.82
CA HIS A 37 6.17 33.92 41.74
C HIS A 37 6.86 33.62 43.07
N ARG A 38 7.19 32.35 43.34
CA ARG A 38 7.80 31.89 44.59
C ARG A 38 8.92 30.88 44.27
N ASN A 39 9.95 30.79 45.15
CA ASN A 39 11.08 29.86 45.00
C ASN A 39 11.08 28.76 46.11
N GLY A 40 9.90 28.37 46.64
CA GLY A 40 9.79 27.27 47.61
C GLY A 40 9.87 25.87 46.95
N LYS A 41 10.14 24.85 47.78
CA LYS A 41 10.22 23.43 47.31
C LYS A 41 9.05 22.99 46.43
N GLN A 42 7.84 23.45 46.75
CA GLN A 42 6.61 23.14 45.98
C GLN A 42 6.59 23.83 44.62
N SER A 43 7.02 25.12 44.56
CA SER A 43 7.15 25.87 43.31
C SER A 43 8.21 25.27 42.37
N GLN A 44 9.31 24.76 42.93
CA GLN A 44 10.36 24.07 42.19
C GLN A 44 9.85 22.75 41.57
N LYS A 45 9.08 21.94 42.33
CA LYS A 45 8.45 20.71 41.76
C LYS A 45 7.47 21.04 40.66
N GLU A 46 6.69 22.08 40.82
CA GLU A 46 5.73 22.52 39.79
C GLU A 46 6.45 23.07 38.57
N ALA A 47 7.52 23.89 38.75
CA ALA A 47 8.35 24.39 37.66
C ALA A 47 8.97 23.23 36.86
N GLN A 48 9.47 22.18 37.53
CA GLN A 48 10.02 20.99 36.86
C GLN A 48 8.97 20.29 36.02
N LYS A 49 7.75 20.07 36.55
CA LYS A 49 6.64 19.49 35.77
C LYS A 49 6.30 20.31 34.52
N ARG A 50 6.23 21.64 34.67
CA ARG A 50 5.93 22.56 33.56
C ARG A 50 7.07 22.61 32.52
N LEU A 51 8.34 22.55 32.97
CA LEU A 51 9.50 22.48 32.08
C LEU A 51 9.50 21.18 31.29
N ASN A 52 9.27 20.03 31.93
CA ASN A 52 9.18 18.73 31.26
C ASN A 52 8.04 18.70 30.23
N LYS A 53 6.86 19.27 30.57
CA LYS A 53 5.75 19.41 29.64
C LYS A 53 6.11 20.28 28.43
N LYS A 54 6.82 21.41 28.66
CA LYS A 54 7.30 22.28 27.58
C LYS A 54 8.35 21.62 26.69
N ILE A 55 9.26 20.82 27.27
CA ILE A 55 10.25 20.07 26.52
C ILE A 55 9.54 19.04 25.62
N LYS A 56 8.62 18.26 26.18
CA LYS A 56 7.81 17.30 25.39
C LYS A 56 7.07 17.99 24.26
N ALA A 57 6.34 19.08 24.54
CA ALA A 57 5.63 19.83 23.52
C ALA A 57 6.56 20.36 22.41
N LYS A 58 7.75 20.88 22.75
CA LYS A 58 8.71 21.36 21.76
C LYS A 58 9.35 20.25 20.93
N ILE A 59 9.48 19.04 21.47
CA ILE A 59 9.94 17.86 20.73
C ILE A 59 8.80 17.38 19.84
N GLU A 60 7.57 17.31 20.36
CA GLU A 60 6.36 16.91 19.61
C GLU A 60 6.01 17.92 18.51
N ASP A 61 6.19 19.23 18.72
CA ASP A 61 5.98 20.26 17.67
C ASP A 61 6.98 20.18 16.52
N LYS A 62 8.12 19.55 16.75
CA LYS A 62 9.10 19.29 15.70
C LYS A 62 8.91 17.96 14.99
N THR A 63 8.14 17.05 15.54
CA THR A 63 7.59 15.96 14.78
C THR A 63 6.81 16.61 13.63
N PRO A 64 7.10 16.28 12.37
CA PRO A 64 6.45 16.95 11.26
C PRO A 64 4.93 17.01 11.49
N ASN A 65 4.33 18.17 11.37
CA ASN A 65 2.86 18.36 11.49
C ASN A 65 2.09 17.39 10.58
N THR A 66 2.76 16.88 9.58
CA THR A 66 2.30 15.89 8.63
C THR A 66 1.77 14.60 9.27
N LEU A 67 2.46 14.00 10.28
CA LEU A 67 1.93 12.77 10.90
C LEU A 67 0.66 13.01 11.72
N LYS A 68 0.52 14.19 12.34
CA LYS A 68 -0.66 14.53 13.17
C LYS A 68 -1.95 14.63 12.36
N SER A 69 -1.84 15.06 11.10
CA SER A 69 -2.96 15.25 10.17
C SER A 69 -2.97 14.27 8.99
N LEU A 70 -2.01 13.35 8.92
CA LEU A 70 -1.92 12.39 7.84
C LEU A 70 -3.06 11.38 7.92
N THR A 71 -3.95 11.40 6.93
CA THR A 71 -4.98 10.37 6.79
C THR A 71 -4.42 9.13 6.13
N PHE A 72 -5.07 7.97 6.35
CA PHE A 72 -4.67 6.73 5.71
C PHE A 72 -4.78 6.83 4.17
N HIS A 73 -5.80 7.51 3.66
CA HIS A 73 -5.98 7.73 2.21
C HIS A 73 -4.82 8.52 1.61
N THR A 74 -4.40 9.61 2.26
CA THR A 74 -3.23 10.38 1.82
C THR A 74 -1.96 9.55 1.85
N ALA A 75 -1.77 8.75 2.91
CA ALA A 75 -0.63 7.83 3.00
C ALA A 75 -0.60 6.78 1.88
N CYS A 76 -1.77 6.31 1.44
CA CYS A 76 -1.89 5.41 0.29
C CYS A 76 -1.41 6.07 -1.00
N ASP A 77 -1.81 7.34 -1.23
CA ASP A 77 -1.44 8.09 -2.43
C ASP A 77 0.06 8.40 -2.45
N ASP A 78 0.60 8.88 -1.33
CA ASP A 78 2.03 9.17 -1.18
C ASP A 78 2.90 7.93 -1.39
N TRP A 79 2.47 6.79 -0.81
CA TRP A 79 3.15 5.51 -1.01
C TRP A 79 3.13 5.08 -2.47
N LEU A 80 1.99 5.20 -3.14
CA LEU A 80 1.82 4.81 -4.53
C LEU A 80 2.69 5.65 -5.47
N GLU A 81 2.71 6.96 -5.28
CA GLU A 81 3.58 7.87 -6.04
C GLU A 81 5.06 7.52 -5.84
N ARG A 82 5.46 7.27 -4.60
CA ARG A 82 6.82 6.82 -4.31
C ARG A 82 7.14 5.48 -4.96
N TYR A 83 6.18 4.53 -4.91
CA TYR A 83 6.32 3.23 -5.54
C TYR A 83 6.52 3.36 -7.06
N LYS A 84 5.76 4.20 -7.75
CA LYS A 84 5.91 4.48 -9.19
C LYS A 84 7.32 4.96 -9.54
N GLN A 85 7.89 5.82 -8.70
CA GLN A 85 9.22 6.41 -8.94
C GLN A 85 10.37 5.43 -8.73
N VAL A 86 10.28 4.53 -7.73
CA VAL A 86 11.44 3.74 -7.28
C VAL A 86 11.39 2.26 -7.61
N SER A 87 10.21 1.72 -7.98
CA SER A 87 10.06 0.27 -8.11
C SER A 87 10.61 -0.33 -9.40
N GLY A 88 10.76 0.48 -10.46
CA GLY A 88 11.07 -0.03 -11.81
C GLY A 88 10.02 -1.02 -12.35
N SER A 89 8.83 -1.09 -11.73
CA SER A 89 7.80 -2.06 -12.10
C SER A 89 7.13 -1.71 -13.42
N LYS A 90 6.71 -2.75 -14.16
CA LYS A 90 5.90 -2.58 -15.38
C LYS A 90 4.60 -1.82 -15.06
N GLN A 91 4.12 -1.05 -16.04
CA GLN A 91 2.90 -0.25 -15.94
C GLN A 91 1.67 -1.08 -15.55
N SER A 92 1.56 -2.32 -16.03
CA SER A 92 0.50 -3.26 -15.64
C SER A 92 0.51 -3.60 -14.14
N THR A 93 1.70 -3.76 -13.55
CA THR A 93 1.87 -3.99 -12.12
C THR A 93 1.44 -2.78 -11.29
N ILE A 94 1.80 -1.57 -11.75
CA ILE A 94 1.42 -0.31 -11.11
C ILE A 94 -0.11 -0.18 -11.12
N LYS A 95 -0.77 -0.34 -12.27
CA LYS A 95 -2.23 -0.31 -12.40
C LYS A 95 -2.91 -1.32 -11.47
N THR A 96 -2.38 -2.54 -11.38
CA THR A 96 -2.91 -3.57 -10.46
C THR A 96 -2.86 -3.10 -9.00
N LYS A 97 -1.76 -2.45 -8.59
CA LYS A 97 -1.65 -1.88 -7.23
C LYS A 97 -2.62 -0.71 -7.02
N GLU A 98 -2.79 0.15 -8.01
CA GLU A 98 -3.79 1.24 -7.97
C GLU A 98 -5.20 0.70 -7.70
N TYR A 99 -5.65 -0.31 -8.45
CA TYR A 99 -6.96 -0.93 -8.23
C TYR A 99 -7.09 -1.54 -6.83
N LYS A 100 -6.06 -2.23 -6.34
CA LYS A 100 -6.07 -2.80 -4.99
C LYS A 100 -6.13 -1.72 -3.91
N ILE A 101 -5.40 -0.61 -4.08
CA ILE A 101 -5.46 0.53 -3.15
C ILE A 101 -6.84 1.18 -3.17
N GLN A 102 -7.44 1.37 -4.33
CA GLN A 102 -8.81 1.91 -4.43
C GLN A 102 -9.82 1.02 -3.71
N HIS A 103 -9.67 -0.30 -3.82
CA HIS A 103 -10.52 -1.24 -3.07
C HIS A 103 -10.32 -1.09 -1.55
N ILE A 104 -9.07 -0.99 -1.08
CA ILE A 104 -8.76 -0.76 0.33
C ILE A 104 -9.39 0.56 0.82
N LYS A 105 -9.24 1.65 0.06
CA LYS A 105 -9.81 2.96 0.38
C LYS A 105 -11.34 2.96 0.50
N ARG A 106 -12.05 2.13 -0.26
CA ARG A 106 -13.52 2.02 -0.15
C ARG A 106 -13.97 1.38 1.17
N ASN A 107 -13.11 0.59 1.80
CA ASN A 107 -13.39 -0.13 3.04
C ASN A 107 -12.81 0.53 4.30
N ILE A 108 -12.13 1.65 4.16
CA ILE A 108 -11.55 2.41 5.27
C ILE A 108 -11.95 3.88 5.08
N ASP A 109 -12.53 4.50 6.10
CA ASP A 109 -12.98 5.88 6.01
C ASP A 109 -11.83 6.85 5.70
N SER A 110 -12.13 7.87 4.88
CA SER A 110 -11.17 8.87 4.41
C SER A 110 -10.53 9.70 5.52
N ASP A 111 -11.25 9.87 6.63
CA ASP A 111 -10.86 10.73 7.74
C ASP A 111 -10.02 10.00 8.82
N ILE A 112 -9.84 8.68 8.66
CA ILE A 112 -9.02 7.91 9.59
C ILE A 112 -7.57 8.37 9.49
N LEU A 113 -7.06 8.89 10.61
CA LEU A 113 -5.65 9.27 10.73
C LEU A 113 -4.78 8.02 10.86
N VAL A 114 -3.63 8.01 10.21
CA VAL A 114 -2.67 6.90 10.25
C VAL A 114 -2.28 6.52 11.68
N LYS A 115 -2.11 7.50 12.57
CA LYS A 115 -1.79 7.27 13.99
C LYS A 115 -2.88 6.54 14.77
N ASN A 116 -4.11 6.52 14.27
CA ASN A 116 -5.27 5.87 14.89
C ASN A 116 -5.57 4.49 14.25
N MET A 117 -4.81 4.11 13.23
CA MET A 117 -4.93 2.77 12.64
C MET A 117 -4.63 1.72 13.70
N ASN A 118 -5.45 0.68 13.75
CA ASN A 118 -5.36 -0.41 14.73
C ASN A 118 -5.81 -1.74 14.09
N THR A 119 -5.71 -2.82 14.86
CA THR A 119 -6.11 -4.17 14.43
C THR A 119 -7.57 -4.21 14.00
N ASP A 120 -8.48 -3.57 14.75
CA ASP A 120 -9.94 -3.65 14.52
C ASP A 120 -10.34 -3.06 13.16
N ILE A 121 -9.76 -1.92 12.79
CA ILE A 121 -10.01 -1.29 11.48
C ILE A 121 -9.58 -2.21 10.34
N VAL A 122 -8.40 -2.83 10.45
CA VAL A 122 -7.88 -3.73 9.42
C VAL A 122 -8.64 -5.06 9.43
N GLN A 123 -9.04 -5.55 10.61
CA GLN A 123 -9.85 -6.77 10.73
C GLN A 123 -11.24 -6.57 10.11
N THR A 124 -11.88 -5.44 10.33
CA THR A 124 -13.16 -5.10 9.70
C THR A 124 -13.07 -5.13 8.18
N LEU A 125 -11.97 -4.63 7.59
CA LEU A 125 -11.73 -4.74 6.15
C LEU A 125 -11.64 -6.21 5.70
N VAL A 126 -10.93 -7.06 6.46
CA VAL A 126 -10.82 -8.49 6.17
C VAL A 126 -12.19 -9.16 6.21
N ASP A 127 -12.96 -8.89 7.25
CA ASP A 127 -14.27 -9.52 7.47
C ASP A 127 -15.27 -9.08 6.38
N ASN A 128 -15.29 -7.81 6.01
CA ASN A 128 -16.10 -7.31 4.90
C ASN A 128 -15.70 -7.96 3.57
N ALA A 129 -14.41 -8.05 3.28
CA ALA A 129 -13.93 -8.67 2.05
C ALA A 129 -14.30 -10.17 1.95
N LEU A 130 -14.31 -10.89 3.09
CA LEU A 130 -14.74 -12.29 3.15
C LEU A 130 -16.26 -12.42 3.01
N ASN A 131 -17.04 -11.52 3.60
CA ASN A 131 -18.48 -11.44 3.45
C ASN A 131 -18.87 -11.15 1.99
N ASP A 132 -18.09 -10.36 1.27
CA ASP A 132 -18.22 -10.10 -0.17
C ASP A 132 -17.74 -11.29 -1.04
N ASN A 133 -17.44 -12.45 -0.44
CA ASN A 133 -16.93 -13.64 -1.09
C ASN A 133 -15.61 -13.46 -1.85
N LEU A 134 -14.79 -12.49 -1.47
CA LEU A 134 -13.47 -12.34 -2.07
C LEU A 134 -12.52 -13.48 -1.65
N SER A 135 -11.65 -13.88 -2.57
CA SER A 135 -10.71 -14.95 -2.30
C SER A 135 -9.72 -14.59 -1.20
N GLN A 136 -9.28 -15.57 -0.42
CA GLN A 136 -8.23 -15.36 0.61
C GLN A 136 -6.96 -14.74 0.03
N LYS A 137 -6.65 -14.99 -1.24
CA LYS A 137 -5.51 -14.38 -1.93
C LYS A 137 -5.68 -12.87 -2.03
N VAL A 138 -6.87 -12.38 -2.42
CA VAL A 138 -7.17 -10.94 -2.50
C VAL A 138 -7.06 -10.28 -1.15
N VAL A 139 -7.57 -10.92 -0.09
CA VAL A 139 -7.48 -10.42 1.29
C VAL A 139 -6.01 -10.34 1.75
N LYS A 140 -5.22 -11.40 1.54
CA LYS A 140 -3.79 -11.41 1.86
C LYS A 140 -3.02 -10.32 1.11
N ASP A 141 -3.32 -10.11 -0.16
CA ASP A 141 -2.71 -9.06 -0.97
C ASP A 141 -3.06 -7.67 -0.44
N ALA A 142 -4.31 -7.43 -0.02
CA ALA A 142 -4.74 -6.17 0.59
C ALA A 142 -3.97 -5.89 1.89
N ILE A 143 -3.87 -6.86 2.79
CA ILE A 143 -3.09 -6.72 4.04
C ILE A 143 -1.61 -6.47 3.74
N SER A 144 -1.03 -7.16 2.76
CA SER A 144 0.35 -6.93 2.33
C SER A 144 0.58 -5.49 1.85
N ILE A 145 -0.37 -4.93 1.11
CA ILE A 145 -0.31 -3.54 0.66
C ILE A 145 -0.43 -2.58 1.85
N ILE A 146 -1.39 -2.79 2.75
CA ILE A 146 -1.53 -1.99 3.98
C ILE A 146 -0.23 -2.01 4.78
N ARG A 147 0.38 -3.18 4.96
CA ARG A 147 1.66 -3.33 5.66
C ARG A 147 2.78 -2.53 4.98
N ASN A 148 2.85 -2.53 3.66
CA ASN A 148 3.84 -1.77 2.91
C ASN A 148 3.61 -0.25 3.05
N ILE A 149 2.37 0.20 3.02
CA ILE A 149 2.01 1.60 3.25
C ILE A 149 2.39 2.02 4.67
N MET A 150 2.06 1.21 5.68
CA MET A 150 2.38 1.53 7.07
C MET A 150 3.90 1.52 7.35
N LYS A 151 4.67 0.62 6.71
CA LYS A 151 6.13 0.66 6.72
C LYS A 151 6.69 1.94 6.10
N TYR A 152 6.11 2.38 4.99
CA TYR A 152 6.46 3.66 4.37
C TYR A 152 6.20 4.83 5.33
N VAL A 153 5.03 4.85 5.98
CA VAL A 153 4.72 5.90 6.97
C VAL A 153 5.67 5.83 8.17
N GLN A 154 6.02 4.63 8.63
CA GLN A 154 7.01 4.46 9.70
C GLN A 154 8.36 5.05 9.32
N GLN A 155 8.81 4.81 8.09
CA GLN A 155 10.10 5.26 7.59
C GLN A 155 10.16 6.78 7.34
N TYR A 156 9.12 7.35 6.74
CA TYR A 156 9.14 8.74 6.25
C TYR A 156 8.44 9.74 7.17
N TYR A 157 7.52 9.27 8.01
CA TYR A 157 6.73 10.11 8.91
C TYR A 157 6.97 9.81 10.40
N ASN A 158 7.93 8.91 10.71
CA ASN A 158 8.29 8.51 12.07
C ASN A 158 7.12 7.95 12.90
N LEU A 159 6.27 7.14 12.28
CA LEU A 159 5.27 6.36 13.00
C LEU A 159 5.98 5.34 13.91
N SER A 160 5.62 5.29 15.19
CA SER A 160 6.36 4.52 16.20
C SER A 160 6.17 3.01 16.06
N ASP A 161 4.96 2.53 15.78
CA ASP A 161 4.64 1.12 15.82
C ASP A 161 3.59 0.72 14.77
N ILE A 162 3.79 -0.45 14.17
CA ILE A 162 2.88 -1.10 13.22
C ILE A 162 2.62 -2.57 13.58
N SER A 163 3.04 -3.03 14.76
CA SER A 163 2.94 -4.43 15.21
C SER A 163 1.48 -4.92 15.33
N TYR A 164 0.53 -4.00 15.49
CA TYR A 164 -0.90 -4.33 15.48
C TYR A 164 -1.35 -5.06 14.20
N LEU A 165 -0.64 -4.90 13.09
CA LEU A 165 -0.92 -5.61 11.82
C LEU A 165 -0.62 -7.12 11.91
N ASP A 166 0.20 -7.56 12.86
CA ASP A 166 0.53 -8.97 13.04
C ASP A 166 -0.59 -9.72 13.78
N ASN A 167 -1.47 -8.99 14.45
CA ASN A 167 -2.63 -9.52 15.16
C ASN A 167 -3.86 -9.70 14.23
N VAL A 168 -3.78 -9.28 12.98
CA VAL A 168 -4.88 -9.43 12.01
C VAL A 168 -5.00 -10.89 11.59
N VAL A 169 -6.18 -11.47 11.78
CA VAL A 169 -6.45 -12.87 11.52
C VAL A 169 -7.16 -13.05 10.18
N ILE A 170 -6.58 -13.86 9.30
CA ILE A 170 -7.25 -14.30 8.07
C ILE A 170 -7.71 -15.75 8.29
N PRO A 171 -9.01 -16.02 8.35
CA PRO A 171 -9.52 -17.38 8.52
C PRO A 171 -9.01 -18.31 7.43
N LYS A 172 -8.56 -19.49 7.79
CA LYS A 172 -8.18 -20.52 6.82
C LYS A 172 -9.45 -21.16 6.27
N LYS A 173 -9.64 -21.10 4.94
CA LYS A 173 -10.72 -21.83 4.27
C LYS A 173 -10.20 -23.22 3.91
N ALA A 174 -10.92 -24.27 4.35
CA ALA A 174 -10.66 -25.61 3.89
C ALA A 174 -10.98 -25.71 2.39
N VAL A 175 -10.08 -26.30 1.62
CA VAL A 175 -10.30 -26.53 0.18
C VAL A 175 -11.24 -27.72 0.03
N SER A 176 -12.37 -27.53 -0.63
CA SER A 176 -13.31 -28.64 -0.85
C SER A 176 -12.79 -29.61 -1.93
N ARG A 177 -13.30 -30.84 -1.92
CA ARG A 177 -12.97 -31.82 -2.97
C ARG A 177 -13.40 -31.35 -4.36
N GLU A 178 -14.53 -30.63 -4.42
CA GLU A 178 -15.04 -30.04 -5.65
C GLU A 178 -14.09 -28.94 -6.18
N GLU A 179 -13.56 -28.07 -5.30
CA GLU A 179 -12.58 -27.05 -5.69
C GLU A 179 -11.26 -27.68 -6.21
N VAL A 180 -10.83 -28.80 -5.62
CA VAL A 180 -9.65 -29.56 -6.11
C VAL A 180 -9.94 -30.17 -7.47
N LYS A 181 -11.14 -30.77 -7.65
CA LYS A 181 -11.58 -31.35 -8.92
C LYS A 181 -11.67 -30.30 -10.01
N ALA A 182 -12.35 -29.17 -9.74
CA ALA A 182 -12.48 -28.05 -10.66
C ALA A 182 -11.12 -27.50 -11.11
N LYS A 183 -10.14 -27.43 -10.20
CA LYS A 183 -8.78 -27.01 -10.57
C LYS A 183 -8.07 -28.01 -11.47
N ARG A 184 -8.29 -29.32 -11.29
CA ARG A 184 -7.70 -30.38 -12.14
C ARG A 184 -8.33 -30.40 -13.53
N GLU A 185 -9.61 -30.07 -13.63
CA GLU A 185 -10.38 -30.09 -14.87
C GLU A 185 -10.39 -28.72 -15.59
N ASN A 186 -9.67 -27.70 -15.04
CA ASN A 186 -9.61 -26.37 -15.63
C ASN A 186 -8.53 -26.27 -16.73
N TYR A 187 -8.69 -27.08 -17.75
CA TYR A 187 -7.91 -27.03 -19.00
C TYR A 187 -8.82 -27.48 -20.14
N LEU A 188 -8.44 -27.13 -21.35
CA LEU A 188 -9.13 -27.54 -22.57
C LEU A 188 -8.34 -28.64 -23.28
N GLU A 189 -9.04 -29.68 -23.70
CA GLU A 189 -8.49 -30.70 -24.59
C GLU A 189 -8.40 -30.17 -26.03
N MET A 190 -7.52 -30.76 -26.86
CA MET A 190 -7.34 -30.29 -28.24
C MET A 190 -8.62 -30.35 -29.07
N ASN A 191 -9.49 -31.33 -28.85
CA ASN A 191 -10.78 -31.41 -29.53
C ASN A 191 -11.71 -30.24 -29.17
N GLU A 192 -11.67 -29.78 -27.89
CA GLU A 192 -12.46 -28.62 -27.43
C GLU A 192 -11.88 -27.32 -28.02
N ILE A 193 -10.56 -27.18 -28.05
CA ILE A 193 -9.87 -26.04 -28.68
C ILE A 193 -10.24 -25.95 -30.15
N ASN A 194 -10.18 -27.07 -30.88
CA ASN A 194 -10.54 -27.13 -32.31
C ASN A 194 -12.03 -26.80 -32.53
N ALA A 195 -12.91 -27.26 -31.65
CA ALA A 195 -14.35 -26.96 -31.74
C ALA A 195 -14.60 -25.45 -31.53
N ILE A 196 -13.94 -24.82 -30.54
CA ILE A 196 -14.04 -23.37 -30.31
C ILE A 196 -13.48 -22.58 -31.50
N ALA A 197 -12.32 -22.98 -32.02
CA ALA A 197 -11.70 -22.32 -33.19
C ALA A 197 -12.61 -22.42 -34.41
N HIS A 198 -13.21 -23.58 -34.65
CA HIS A 198 -14.20 -23.79 -35.74
C HIS A 198 -15.41 -22.86 -35.57
N ASP A 199 -15.97 -22.75 -34.35
CA ASP A 199 -17.12 -21.88 -34.09
C ASP A 199 -16.79 -20.42 -34.28
N LEU A 200 -15.60 -19.97 -33.83
CA LEU A 200 -15.10 -18.61 -34.08
C LEU A 200 -14.96 -18.30 -35.56
N ASN A 201 -14.39 -19.23 -36.34
CA ASN A 201 -14.25 -19.12 -37.78
C ASN A 201 -15.62 -19.06 -38.46
N HIS A 202 -16.57 -19.91 -38.09
CA HIS A 202 -17.93 -19.89 -38.58
C HIS A 202 -18.65 -18.57 -38.22
N THR A 203 -18.51 -18.11 -36.97
CA THR A 203 -19.10 -16.85 -36.53
C THR A 203 -18.52 -15.66 -37.32
N ALA A 204 -17.24 -15.68 -37.67
CA ALA A 204 -16.62 -14.67 -38.52
C ALA A 204 -17.32 -14.54 -39.89
N THR A 205 -17.79 -15.65 -40.47
CA THR A 205 -18.48 -15.62 -41.77
C THR A 205 -19.84 -14.93 -41.73
N THR A 206 -20.51 -14.97 -40.55
CA THR A 206 -21.86 -14.37 -40.37
C THR A 206 -21.79 -12.85 -40.09
N LYS A 207 -20.60 -12.28 -39.76
CA LYS A 207 -20.48 -10.86 -39.43
C LYS A 207 -20.40 -9.99 -40.69
N ARG A 208 -21.20 -8.92 -40.75
CA ARG A 208 -21.18 -7.95 -41.84
C ARG A 208 -19.99 -6.99 -41.75
N ALA A 209 -19.65 -6.50 -40.57
CA ALA A 209 -18.56 -5.56 -40.38
C ALA A 209 -17.18 -6.25 -40.49
N SER A 210 -16.31 -5.75 -41.35
CA SER A 210 -14.99 -6.32 -41.60
C SER A 210 -14.10 -6.39 -40.33
N TYR A 211 -14.19 -5.41 -39.47
CA TYR A 211 -13.42 -5.40 -38.25
C TYR A 211 -13.85 -6.50 -37.28
N MET A 212 -15.16 -6.79 -37.19
CA MET A 212 -15.68 -7.90 -36.38
C MET A 212 -15.21 -9.24 -36.95
N LYS A 213 -15.34 -9.42 -38.27
CA LYS A 213 -14.85 -10.63 -38.94
C LYS A 213 -13.38 -10.87 -38.63
N ARG A 214 -12.54 -9.84 -38.80
CA ARG A 214 -11.09 -9.92 -38.49
C ARG A 214 -10.86 -10.28 -37.01
N SER A 215 -11.62 -9.70 -36.08
CA SER A 215 -11.47 -9.97 -34.65
C SER A 215 -11.70 -11.46 -34.33
N TYR A 216 -12.77 -12.06 -34.83
CA TYR A 216 -13.06 -13.47 -34.63
C TYR A 216 -11.98 -14.39 -35.22
N LEU A 217 -11.57 -14.12 -36.45
CA LEU A 217 -10.50 -14.88 -37.12
C LEU A 217 -9.18 -14.80 -36.35
N MET A 218 -8.78 -13.58 -35.96
CA MET A 218 -7.58 -13.40 -35.16
C MET A 218 -7.63 -14.11 -33.81
N THR A 219 -8.79 -14.11 -33.16
CA THR A 219 -8.97 -14.84 -31.89
C THR A 219 -8.80 -16.35 -32.10
N ALA A 220 -9.36 -16.91 -33.16
CA ALA A 220 -9.20 -18.32 -33.49
C ALA A 220 -7.71 -18.67 -33.71
N TYR A 221 -7.01 -17.91 -34.55
CA TYR A 221 -5.58 -18.14 -34.81
C TYR A 221 -4.71 -17.97 -33.57
N ILE A 222 -4.96 -16.97 -32.75
CA ILE A 222 -4.25 -16.76 -31.50
C ILE A 222 -4.40 -17.95 -30.59
N MET A 223 -5.65 -18.46 -30.44
CA MET A 223 -5.95 -19.59 -29.58
C MET A 223 -5.29 -20.88 -30.08
N GLU A 224 -5.40 -21.20 -31.35
CA GLU A 224 -4.74 -22.36 -31.97
C GLU A 224 -3.22 -22.28 -31.84
N PHE A 225 -2.64 -21.14 -32.14
CA PHE A 225 -1.19 -20.94 -32.07
C PHE A 225 -0.68 -21.07 -30.63
N GLN A 226 -1.40 -20.48 -29.65
CA GLN A 226 -1.06 -20.56 -28.25
C GLN A 226 -1.13 -22.00 -27.72
N ALA A 227 -2.18 -22.73 -28.07
CA ALA A 227 -2.39 -24.11 -27.67
C ALA A 227 -1.29 -25.05 -28.18
N ASN A 228 -0.89 -24.87 -29.46
CA ASN A 228 0.14 -25.68 -30.08
C ASN A 228 1.57 -25.39 -29.60
N ASN A 229 1.82 -24.16 -29.10
CA ASN A 229 3.18 -23.74 -28.70
C ASN A 229 3.34 -23.56 -27.17
N GLY A 230 2.27 -23.63 -26.39
CA GLY A 230 2.31 -23.55 -24.93
C GLY A 230 2.77 -22.22 -24.35
N MET A 231 2.76 -21.15 -25.13
CA MET A 231 3.25 -19.83 -24.71
C MET A 231 2.17 -19.04 -23.96
N ARG A 232 2.61 -18.06 -23.15
CA ARG A 232 1.69 -17.13 -22.50
C ARG A 232 1.13 -16.12 -23.51
N ILE A 233 -0.12 -15.66 -23.28
CA ILE A 233 -0.77 -14.70 -24.20
C ILE A 233 0.07 -13.42 -24.42
N GLY A 234 0.74 -12.90 -23.36
CA GLY A 234 1.60 -11.72 -23.50
C GLY A 234 2.87 -11.97 -24.33
N GLU A 235 3.41 -13.19 -24.31
CA GLU A 235 4.53 -13.62 -25.15
C GLU A 235 4.08 -13.74 -26.61
N LEU A 236 2.93 -14.35 -26.84
CA LEU A 236 2.37 -14.48 -28.18
C LEU A 236 2.09 -13.11 -28.84
N LEU A 237 1.49 -12.18 -28.08
CA LEU A 237 1.18 -10.84 -28.60
C LEU A 237 2.43 -9.98 -28.83
N ALA A 238 3.58 -10.34 -28.27
CA ALA A 238 4.86 -9.68 -28.48
C ALA A 238 5.65 -10.21 -29.67
N ILE A 239 5.23 -11.31 -30.31
CA ILE A 239 5.93 -11.90 -31.44
C ILE A 239 5.96 -10.93 -32.60
N GLN A 240 7.15 -10.76 -33.19
CA GLN A 240 7.41 -10.02 -34.43
C GLN A 240 7.83 -10.99 -35.52
N PRO A 241 7.72 -10.61 -36.81
CA PRO A 241 8.15 -11.45 -37.93
C PRO A 241 9.60 -11.96 -37.80
N ASP A 242 10.48 -11.13 -37.27
CA ASP A 242 11.90 -11.46 -37.09
C ASP A 242 12.17 -12.50 -36.00
N ASN A 243 11.15 -12.79 -35.15
CA ASN A 243 11.22 -13.85 -34.17
C ASN A 243 10.98 -15.26 -34.73
N ILE A 244 10.56 -15.35 -36.01
CA ILE A 244 10.19 -16.62 -36.65
C ILE A 244 11.25 -16.98 -37.69
N ASP A 245 11.96 -18.06 -37.45
CA ASP A 245 12.88 -18.66 -38.41
C ASP A 245 12.18 -19.84 -39.07
N PHE A 246 11.75 -19.65 -40.32
CA PHE A 246 11.05 -20.68 -41.11
C PHE A 246 11.99 -21.77 -41.61
N ASP A 247 13.27 -21.48 -41.80
CA ASP A 247 14.26 -22.44 -42.32
C ASP A 247 14.61 -23.47 -41.24
N ASN A 248 14.87 -23.00 -40.02
CA ASN A 248 15.16 -23.84 -38.86
C ASN A 248 13.92 -24.25 -38.10
N LYS A 249 12.72 -23.77 -38.48
CA LYS A 249 11.43 -24.03 -37.80
C LYS A 249 11.48 -23.67 -36.32
N THR A 250 12.10 -22.56 -35.98
CA THR A 250 12.24 -22.09 -34.60
C THR A 250 11.51 -20.77 -34.38
N LEU A 251 11.03 -20.58 -33.15
CA LEU A 251 10.39 -19.35 -32.70
C LEU A 251 11.13 -18.86 -31.46
N THR A 252 11.62 -17.63 -31.49
CA THR A 252 12.30 -16.99 -30.38
C THR A 252 11.31 -16.15 -29.60
N ILE A 253 11.26 -16.37 -28.27
CA ILE A 253 10.42 -15.58 -27.34
C ILE A 253 11.35 -14.70 -26.52
N ASP A 254 11.45 -13.41 -26.88
CA ASP A 254 12.33 -12.43 -26.25
C ASP A 254 11.58 -11.28 -25.56
N GLY A 255 10.25 -11.27 -25.62
CA GLY A 255 9.42 -10.22 -25.08
C GLY A 255 8.09 -10.69 -24.48
N THR A 256 7.43 -9.76 -23.80
CA THR A 256 6.04 -9.89 -23.34
C THR A 256 5.43 -8.50 -23.19
N ILE A 257 4.19 -8.34 -23.63
CA ILE A 257 3.41 -7.11 -23.48
C ILE A 257 2.77 -7.04 -22.09
#